data_b21b4b4391ab94201b87230f0dd49f07
#
_entry.id   b21b4b4391ab94201b87230f0dd49f07
#
_cell.length_a   1.000
_cell.length_b   1.000
_cell.length_c   1.000
_cell.angle_alpha   90.00
_cell.angle_beta   90.00
_cell.angle_gamma   90.00
#
_symmetry.space_group_name_H-M   'P 1'
#
loop_
_entity.id
_entity.type
_entity.pdbx_description
1 polymer ?
#
loop_
_entity_poly.entity_id
_entity_poly.type
_entity_poly.pdbx_seq_one_letter_code
_entity_poly.pdbx_strand_id
1 'polypeptide(L)'
;RSSAASDVYKRQVDMTASYYFDDGYWNGNVWMSHQFFMWKTMFDLGETEFAFEIARRALDMWKKETDFSYNTYECFGIQTRRGGWFHNFGGLSAPINVWADCYYRPGTFTCGLDVWTDSQKLTDTSAEVHFRYTGDNGQYAFVLTLSDTHSYRLTLDGQELDYALRSDGCMEITLPGTVRSGVLKAEMK
;
A
#
# COMPACT_ATOMS: atom_id res chain seq x y z
N ARG A 1 5.32 -23.28 -9.74
CA ARG A 1 5.07 -22.11 -8.88
C ARG A 1 5.92 -22.27 -7.63
N SER A 2 6.88 -21.39 -7.42
CA SER A 2 7.78 -21.43 -6.27
C SER A 2 6.99 -21.16 -4.99
N SER A 3 7.15 -22.01 -3.96
CA SER A 3 6.60 -21.77 -2.63
C SER A 3 7.14 -20.49 -1.99
N ALA A 4 8.28 -20.01 -2.44
CA ALA A 4 8.87 -18.73 -2.04
C ALA A 4 7.95 -17.53 -2.34
N ALA A 5 7.17 -17.57 -3.43
CA ALA A 5 6.24 -16.48 -3.76
C ALA A 5 5.10 -16.33 -2.75
N SER A 6 4.66 -17.40 -2.08
CA SER A 6 3.61 -17.34 -1.06
C SER A 6 4.09 -16.81 0.29
N ASP A 7 5.38 -16.83 0.54
CA ASP A 7 5.98 -16.37 1.79
C ASP A 7 6.43 -14.90 1.76
N VAL A 8 6.60 -14.31 0.59
CA VAL A 8 6.92 -12.88 0.42
C VAL A 8 5.88 -11.97 1.09
N TYR A 9 4.62 -12.37 1.11
CA TYR A 9 3.54 -11.62 1.80
C TYR A 9 3.69 -11.53 3.33
N LYS A 10 4.48 -12.40 3.91
CA LYS A 10 4.52 -12.56 5.37
C LYS A 10 5.87 -12.17 5.94
N ARG A 11 6.92 -12.11 5.11
CA ARG A 11 8.28 -12.18 5.59
C ARG A 11 9.23 -11.43 4.67
N GLN A 12 10.09 -10.67 5.26
CA GLN A 12 11.18 -10.01 4.55
C GLN A 12 12.29 -11.00 4.17
N VAL A 13 12.37 -12.13 4.85
CA VAL A 13 13.39 -13.17 4.66
C VAL A 13 12.71 -14.52 4.53
N ASP A 14 13.19 -15.33 3.58
CA ASP A 14 12.79 -16.72 3.45
C ASP A 14 13.35 -17.54 4.64
N MET A 15 12.47 -18.09 5.47
CA MET A 15 12.88 -18.89 6.64
C MET A 15 13.55 -20.21 6.28
N THR A 16 13.50 -20.63 5.02
CA THR A 16 14.22 -21.81 4.52
C THR A 16 15.62 -21.47 4.03
N ALA A 17 15.95 -20.18 3.93
CA ALA A 17 17.27 -19.75 3.50
C ALA A 17 18.34 -20.07 4.58
N SER A 18 19.51 -20.48 4.13
CA SER A 18 20.61 -20.87 5.02
C SER A 18 21.12 -19.74 5.92
N TYR A 19 20.84 -18.49 5.58
CA TYR A 19 21.22 -17.31 6.35
C TYR A 19 20.11 -16.83 7.31
N TYR A 20 18.93 -17.48 7.31
CA TYR A 20 17.86 -17.13 8.22
C TYR A 20 18.27 -17.40 9.67
N PHE A 21 18.00 -16.46 10.52
CA PHE A 21 18.16 -16.57 11.95
C PHE A 21 16.93 -15.98 12.66
N ASP A 22 16.28 -16.75 13.50
CA ASP A 22 15.09 -16.29 14.22
C ASP A 22 15.45 -15.08 15.10
N ASP A 23 14.64 -14.02 15.01
CA ASP A 23 14.91 -12.71 15.62
C ASP A 23 16.21 -12.03 15.15
N GLY A 24 16.82 -12.51 14.06
CA GLY A 24 17.96 -11.86 13.45
C GLY A 24 17.62 -10.47 12.94
N TYR A 25 18.47 -9.48 13.22
CA TYR A 25 18.19 -8.07 12.98
C TYR A 25 17.77 -7.78 11.53
N TRP A 26 18.57 -8.19 10.54
CA TRP A 26 18.25 -8.05 9.11
C TRP A 26 17.78 -9.34 8.44
N ASN A 27 18.04 -10.47 9.03
CA ASN A 27 17.83 -11.79 8.43
C ASN A 27 16.79 -12.65 9.16
N GLY A 28 15.97 -12.04 10.00
CA GLY A 28 14.93 -12.72 10.75
C GLY A 28 13.69 -11.87 11.04
N ASN A 29 13.81 -10.55 11.06
CA ASN A 29 12.71 -9.65 11.44
C ASN A 29 12.03 -8.98 10.24
N VAL A 30 10.79 -8.55 10.45
CA VAL A 30 10.00 -7.76 9.51
C VAL A 30 10.19 -6.27 9.80
N TRP A 31 10.54 -5.51 8.77
CA TRP A 31 10.74 -4.09 8.82
C TRP A 31 9.63 -3.37 8.05
N MET A 32 8.89 -2.48 8.70
CA MET A 32 7.78 -1.78 8.06
C MET A 32 8.24 -0.90 6.89
N SER A 33 9.45 -0.34 6.97
CA SER A 33 10.06 0.41 5.87
C SER A 33 10.26 -0.42 4.60
N HIS A 34 10.71 -1.68 4.72
CA HIS A 34 10.86 -2.57 3.57
C HIS A 34 9.51 -3.03 3.02
N GLN A 35 8.54 -3.30 3.90
CA GLN A 35 7.17 -3.62 3.48
C GLN A 35 6.56 -2.44 2.71
N PHE A 36 6.89 -1.20 3.08
CA PHE A 36 6.45 -0.01 2.36
C PHE A 36 6.95 0.02 0.91
N PHE A 37 8.23 -0.24 0.68
CA PHE A 37 8.77 -0.27 -0.69
C PHE A 37 8.16 -1.41 -1.51
N MET A 38 8.00 -2.59 -0.94
CA MET A 38 7.32 -3.71 -1.59
C MET A 38 5.87 -3.34 -1.95
N TRP A 39 5.16 -2.74 -1.03
CA TRP A 39 3.80 -2.27 -1.24
C TRP A 39 3.69 -1.26 -2.38
N LYS A 40 4.59 -0.28 -2.44
CA LYS A 40 4.64 0.70 -3.54
C LYS A 40 4.94 0.04 -4.88
N THR A 41 5.87 -0.92 -4.90
CA THR A 41 6.20 -1.69 -6.11
C THR A 41 5.00 -2.48 -6.63
N MET A 42 4.11 -2.97 -5.77
CA MET A 42 2.91 -3.68 -6.22
C MET A 42 1.98 -2.76 -7.03
N PHE A 43 1.90 -1.48 -6.71
CA PHE A 43 1.18 -0.52 -7.56
C PHE A 43 1.86 -0.32 -8.91
N ASP A 44 3.19 -0.27 -8.96
CA ASP A 44 3.93 -0.17 -10.22
C ASP A 44 3.74 -1.40 -11.12
N LEU A 45 3.41 -2.56 -10.53
CA LEU A 45 3.08 -3.80 -11.24
C LEU A 45 1.58 -3.98 -11.51
N GLY A 46 0.72 -3.11 -10.98
CA GLY A 46 -0.74 -3.23 -11.10
C GLY A 46 -1.35 -4.31 -10.18
N GLU A 47 -0.63 -4.77 -9.16
CA GLU A 47 -1.01 -5.86 -8.25
C GLU A 47 -1.66 -5.34 -6.97
N THR A 48 -2.88 -4.76 -7.09
CA THR A 48 -3.58 -4.08 -5.99
C THR A 48 -3.96 -5.02 -4.85
N GLU A 49 -4.37 -6.26 -5.15
CA GLU A 49 -4.68 -7.29 -4.15
C GLU A 49 -3.45 -7.60 -3.29
N PHE A 50 -2.29 -7.71 -3.94
CA PHE A 50 -1.06 -7.98 -3.24
C PHE A 50 -0.61 -6.78 -2.37
N ALA A 51 -0.75 -5.57 -2.90
CA ALA A 51 -0.49 -4.36 -2.13
C ALA A 51 -1.36 -4.32 -0.86
N PHE A 52 -2.66 -4.59 -0.99
CA PHE A 52 -3.57 -4.61 0.14
C PHE A 52 -3.17 -5.65 1.20
N GLU A 53 -2.81 -6.88 0.78
CA GLU A 53 -2.39 -7.93 1.71
C GLU A 53 -1.13 -7.54 2.50
N ILE A 54 -0.15 -6.88 1.87
CA ILE A 54 1.04 -6.36 2.56
C ILE A 54 0.62 -5.36 3.64
N ALA A 55 -0.17 -4.35 3.26
CA ALA A 55 -0.62 -3.30 4.17
C ALA A 55 -1.46 -3.86 5.32
N ARG A 56 -2.46 -4.70 5.02
CA ARG A 56 -3.35 -5.31 6.01
C ARG A 56 -2.58 -6.11 7.06
N ARG A 57 -1.62 -6.93 6.62
CA ARG A 57 -0.81 -7.75 7.54
C ARG A 57 0.12 -6.92 8.40
N ALA A 58 0.68 -5.86 7.82
CA ALA A 58 1.52 -4.93 8.56
C ALA A 58 0.71 -4.17 9.61
N LEU A 59 -0.48 -3.67 9.23
CA LEU A 59 -1.42 -3.02 10.15
C LEU A 59 -1.87 -3.95 11.28
N ASP A 60 -2.23 -5.20 10.97
CA ASP A 60 -2.63 -6.21 11.96
C ASP A 60 -1.50 -6.50 12.96
N MET A 61 -0.27 -6.64 12.46
CA MET A 61 0.91 -6.91 13.29
C MET A 61 1.22 -5.74 14.21
N TRP A 62 1.22 -4.53 13.66
CA TRP A 62 1.48 -3.30 14.39
C TRP A 62 0.39 -3.05 15.45
N LYS A 63 -0.88 -3.20 15.07
CA LYS A 63 -2.02 -3.05 15.99
C LYS A 63 -1.92 -4.00 17.17
N LYS A 64 -1.66 -5.28 16.91
CA LYS A 64 -1.52 -6.30 17.95
C LYS A 64 -0.44 -5.96 18.99
N GLU A 65 0.69 -5.45 18.51
CA GLU A 65 1.77 -5.06 19.42
C GLU A 65 1.42 -3.81 20.19
N THR A 66 0.86 -2.81 19.52
CA THR A 66 0.50 -1.53 20.15
C THR A 66 -0.61 -1.71 21.18
N ASP A 67 -1.61 -2.53 20.91
CA ASP A 67 -2.70 -2.85 21.87
C ASP A 67 -2.16 -3.56 23.13
N PHE A 68 -1.06 -4.29 22.99
CA PHE A 68 -0.45 -5.03 24.11
C PHE A 68 0.55 -4.19 24.91
N SER A 69 1.49 -3.53 24.22
CA SER A 69 2.65 -2.89 24.86
C SER A 69 2.55 -1.36 24.93
N TYR A 70 1.61 -0.76 24.19
CA TYR A 70 1.48 0.69 24.02
C TYR A 70 2.75 1.36 23.45
N ASN A 71 3.58 0.58 22.72
CA ASN A 71 4.82 1.05 22.13
C ASN A 71 4.86 0.84 20.61
N THR A 72 5.70 1.60 19.95
CA THR A 72 6.16 1.36 18.58
C THR A 72 7.55 0.72 18.62
N TYR A 73 7.86 -0.08 17.62
CA TYR A 73 9.12 -0.83 17.57
C TYR A 73 9.85 -0.64 16.24
N GLU A 74 11.15 -0.89 16.27
CA GLU A 74 12.03 -0.82 15.11
C GLU A 74 11.70 -1.89 14.06
N CYS A 75 11.46 -3.12 14.53
CA CYS A 75 11.09 -4.27 13.69
C CYS A 75 10.20 -5.23 14.47
N PHE A 76 9.76 -6.30 13.79
CA PHE A 76 8.84 -7.29 14.36
C PHE A 76 9.33 -8.71 14.06
N GLY A 77 9.31 -9.57 15.05
CA GLY A 77 9.65 -10.98 14.86
C GLY A 77 8.69 -11.69 13.94
N ILE A 78 9.20 -12.45 12.98
CA ILE A 78 8.39 -13.17 11.99
C ILE A 78 7.44 -14.16 12.65
N GLN A 79 7.94 -14.95 13.59
CA GLN A 79 7.17 -15.99 14.25
C GLN A 79 6.34 -15.44 15.40
N THR A 80 6.94 -14.62 16.24
CA THR A 80 6.29 -14.06 17.43
C THR A 80 5.27 -13.00 17.12
N ARG A 81 5.47 -12.28 16.00
CA ARG A 81 4.71 -11.07 15.62
C ARG A 81 4.73 -10.00 16.71
N ARG A 82 5.76 -10.03 17.55
CA ARG A 82 5.99 -9.08 18.62
C ARG A 82 7.04 -8.07 18.19
N GLY A 83 6.91 -6.84 18.70
CA GLY A 83 7.92 -5.82 18.52
C GLY A 83 9.26 -6.27 19.10
N GLY A 84 10.34 -5.96 18.40
CA GLY A 84 11.70 -6.32 18.76
C GLY A 84 12.65 -5.14 18.68
N TRP A 85 13.81 -5.31 19.31
CA TRP A 85 14.90 -4.35 19.36
C TRP A 85 14.50 -3.06 20.08
N PHE A 86 14.65 -1.91 19.44
CA PHE A 86 14.36 -0.62 20.08
C PHE A 86 12.87 -0.30 20.06
N HIS A 87 12.34 0.13 21.21
CA HIS A 87 10.98 0.65 21.33
C HIS A 87 10.98 2.18 21.17
N ASN A 88 9.78 2.74 21.01
CA ASN A 88 9.57 4.17 20.71
C ASN A 88 10.23 4.63 19.37
N PHE A 89 10.37 3.72 18.42
CA PHE A 89 10.99 4.00 17.13
C PHE A 89 9.94 4.37 16.08
N GLY A 90 9.32 5.54 16.22
CA GLY A 90 8.20 5.98 15.38
C GLY A 90 8.55 6.12 13.89
N GLY A 91 9.80 6.46 13.56
CA GLY A 91 10.23 6.66 12.17
C GLY A 91 10.07 5.42 11.29
N LEU A 92 10.40 4.23 11.82
CA LEU A 92 10.23 2.98 11.08
C LEU A 92 8.78 2.46 11.08
N SER A 93 7.93 2.98 11.96
CA SER A 93 6.50 2.70 11.98
C SER A 93 5.67 3.71 11.16
N ALA A 94 6.29 4.76 10.61
CA ALA A 94 5.59 5.77 9.81
C ALA A 94 4.76 5.20 8.63
N PRO A 95 5.17 4.11 7.94
CA PRO A 95 4.36 3.50 6.90
C PRO A 95 2.95 3.08 7.35
N ILE A 96 2.74 2.80 8.63
CA ILE A 96 1.43 2.45 9.20
C ILE A 96 0.39 3.54 8.91
N ASN A 97 0.75 4.81 9.08
CA ASN A 97 -0.16 5.93 8.79
C ASN A 97 -0.49 6.01 7.30
N VAL A 98 0.51 5.78 6.42
CA VAL A 98 0.31 5.81 4.97
C VAL A 98 -0.63 4.68 4.51
N TRP A 99 -0.48 3.48 5.05
CA TRP A 99 -1.38 2.36 4.76
C TRP A 99 -2.79 2.59 5.29
N ALA A 100 -2.91 3.13 6.52
CA ALA A 100 -4.21 3.49 7.09
C ALA A 100 -4.91 4.58 6.25
N ASP A 101 -4.19 5.62 5.86
CA ASP A 101 -4.71 6.67 5.00
C ASP A 101 -5.12 6.12 3.63
N CYS A 102 -4.29 5.29 3.01
CA CYS A 102 -4.57 4.73 1.68
C CYS A 102 -5.91 3.98 1.61
N TYR A 103 -6.21 3.15 2.60
CA TYR A 103 -7.35 2.24 2.52
C TYR A 103 -8.57 2.66 3.35
N TYR A 104 -8.41 3.61 4.28
CA TYR A 104 -9.47 3.92 5.24
C TYR A 104 -9.76 5.40 5.42
N ARG A 105 -8.94 6.30 4.87
CA ARG A 105 -9.15 7.73 5.03
C ARG A 105 -9.70 8.35 3.74
N PRO A 106 -10.92 8.92 3.76
CA PRO A 106 -11.46 9.69 2.63
C PRO A 106 -10.54 10.83 2.20
N GLY A 107 -10.56 11.15 0.91
CA GLY A 107 -9.73 12.21 0.33
C GLY A 107 -8.27 11.79 0.13
N THR A 108 -7.97 10.49 -0.02
CA THR A 108 -6.60 9.98 -0.22
C THR A 108 -6.42 9.37 -1.59
N PHE A 109 -5.35 9.78 -2.28
CA PHE A 109 -4.88 9.17 -3.52
C PHE A 109 -3.49 8.54 -3.31
N THR A 110 -3.33 7.30 -3.76
CA THR A 110 -2.09 6.54 -3.63
C THR A 110 -1.71 5.88 -4.95
N CYS A 111 -0.42 5.96 -5.28
CA CYS A 111 0.17 5.39 -6.49
C CYS A 111 1.52 4.71 -6.18
N GLY A 112 2.10 4.05 -7.16
CA GLY A 112 3.43 3.45 -7.12
C GLY A 112 4.58 4.47 -7.05
N LEU A 113 5.80 3.99 -7.25
CA LEU A 113 7.02 4.81 -7.27
C LEU A 113 7.26 5.44 -8.66
N ASP A 114 6.77 4.79 -9.71
CA ASP A 114 6.93 5.24 -11.09
C ASP A 114 5.87 6.26 -11.55
N VAL A 115 4.97 6.65 -10.65
CA VAL A 115 3.93 7.63 -10.93
C VAL A 115 4.23 8.94 -10.21
N TRP A 116 4.25 10.03 -10.97
CA TRP A 116 4.42 11.40 -10.48
C TRP A 116 3.07 12.12 -10.49
N THR A 117 2.71 12.71 -9.37
CA THR A 117 1.54 13.58 -9.25
C THR A 117 1.97 15.03 -9.46
N ASP A 118 1.55 15.62 -10.58
CA ASP A 118 1.88 17.02 -10.91
C ASP A 118 1.01 18.00 -10.12
N SER A 119 -0.25 17.66 -9.93
CA SER A 119 -1.18 18.39 -9.05
C SER A 119 -2.32 17.48 -8.59
N GLN A 120 -2.90 17.82 -7.44
CA GLN A 120 -4.07 17.11 -6.94
C GLN A 120 -5.00 18.07 -6.18
N LYS A 121 -6.30 17.84 -6.33
CA LYS A 121 -7.35 18.43 -5.51
C LYS A 121 -8.20 17.29 -4.99
N LEU A 122 -8.12 17.05 -3.70
CA LEU A 122 -8.81 15.96 -3.02
C LEU A 122 -9.71 16.53 -1.94
N THR A 123 -10.92 16.01 -1.88
CA THR A 123 -11.86 16.19 -0.77
C THR A 123 -12.38 14.81 -0.38
N ASP A 124 -13.16 14.72 0.67
CA ASP A 124 -13.74 13.45 1.08
C ASP A 124 -14.66 12.85 0.02
N THR A 125 -15.18 13.67 -0.92
CA THR A 125 -16.20 13.27 -1.88
C THR A 125 -15.85 13.55 -3.34
N SER A 126 -14.65 14.05 -3.62
CA SER A 126 -14.21 14.33 -4.99
C SER A 126 -12.70 14.24 -5.14
N ALA A 127 -12.24 13.95 -6.34
CA ALA A 127 -10.83 13.96 -6.68
C ALA A 127 -10.59 14.51 -8.07
N GLU A 128 -9.51 15.28 -8.20
CA GLU A 128 -8.88 15.61 -9.47
C GLU A 128 -7.37 15.44 -9.32
N VAL A 129 -6.77 14.51 -10.06
CA VAL A 129 -5.35 14.17 -9.99
C VAL A 129 -4.75 14.22 -11.38
N HIS A 130 -3.75 15.09 -11.57
CA HIS A 130 -2.92 15.14 -12.76
C HIS A 130 -1.67 14.32 -12.54
N PHE A 131 -1.43 13.32 -13.37
CA PHE A 131 -0.32 12.40 -13.15
C PHE A 131 0.50 12.13 -14.41
N ARG A 132 1.72 11.66 -14.22
CA ARG A 132 2.61 11.10 -15.24
C ARG A 132 3.17 9.76 -14.77
N TYR A 133 3.20 8.80 -15.67
CA TYR A 133 3.80 7.48 -15.45
C TYR A 133 5.14 7.39 -16.20
N THR A 134 6.20 7.02 -15.49
CA THR A 134 7.57 6.92 -16.01
C THR A 134 8.11 5.50 -16.07
N GLY A 135 7.37 4.52 -15.54
CA GLY A 135 7.76 3.12 -15.54
C GLY A 135 7.63 2.42 -16.89
N ASP A 136 8.14 1.21 -16.98
CA ASP A 136 8.12 0.37 -18.19
C ASP A 136 7.28 -0.89 -18.05
N ASN A 137 6.48 -1.01 -16.97
CA ASN A 137 5.62 -2.16 -16.77
C ASN A 137 4.42 -2.13 -17.73
N GLY A 138 3.85 -3.30 -18.02
CA GLY A 138 2.68 -3.43 -18.90
C GLY A 138 1.41 -2.82 -18.33
N GLN A 139 1.36 -2.63 -17.02
CA GLN A 139 0.26 -2.00 -16.27
C GLN A 139 0.79 -1.36 -14.99
N TYR A 140 -0.01 -0.50 -14.39
CA TYR A 140 0.23 0.09 -13.07
C TYR A 140 -1.12 0.43 -12.42
N ALA A 141 -1.12 0.72 -11.12
CA ALA A 141 -2.37 0.93 -10.40
C ALA A 141 -2.34 2.12 -9.44
N PHE A 142 -3.54 2.56 -9.09
CA PHE A 142 -3.84 3.56 -8.07
C PHE A 142 -4.84 3.02 -7.06
N VAL A 143 -4.83 3.61 -5.88
CA VAL A 143 -5.96 3.56 -4.94
C VAL A 143 -6.44 4.98 -4.69
N LEU A 144 -7.73 5.18 -4.85
CA LEU A 144 -8.43 6.41 -4.50
C LEU A 144 -9.49 6.07 -3.45
N THR A 145 -9.35 6.65 -2.27
CA THR A 145 -10.30 6.46 -1.17
C THR A 145 -11.07 7.75 -0.93
N LEU A 146 -12.39 7.65 -1.05
CA LEU A 146 -13.35 8.72 -0.82
C LEU A 146 -14.39 8.26 0.23
N SER A 147 -15.37 9.10 0.53
CA SER A 147 -16.43 8.76 1.49
C SER A 147 -17.20 7.50 1.04
N ASP A 148 -17.45 6.60 1.97
CA ASP A 148 -18.21 5.36 1.76
C ASP A 148 -19.74 5.55 1.65
N THR A 149 -20.21 6.77 1.88
CA THR A 149 -21.64 7.11 1.85
C THR A 149 -22.17 7.39 0.44
N HIS A 150 -21.31 7.41 -0.56
CA HIS A 150 -21.65 7.81 -1.93
C HIS A 150 -21.11 6.80 -2.97
N SER A 151 -21.74 6.79 -4.15
CA SER A 151 -21.17 6.17 -5.33
C SER A 151 -20.52 7.21 -6.24
N TYR A 152 -19.49 6.81 -6.98
CA TYR A 152 -18.67 7.74 -7.75
C TYR A 152 -18.65 7.39 -9.23
N ARG A 153 -18.60 8.44 -10.04
CA ARG A 153 -18.22 8.37 -11.45
C ARG A 153 -16.73 8.69 -11.54
N LEU A 154 -15.97 7.76 -12.09
CA LEU A 154 -14.56 7.94 -12.35
C LEU A 154 -14.32 8.18 -13.83
N THR A 155 -13.45 9.14 -14.15
CA THR A 155 -13.06 9.44 -15.53
C THR A 155 -11.56 9.64 -15.65
N LEU A 156 -11.01 9.26 -16.80
CA LEU A 156 -9.66 9.59 -17.23
C LEU A 156 -9.75 10.44 -18.50
N ASP A 157 -9.24 11.66 -18.44
CA ASP A 157 -9.34 12.65 -19.54
C ASP A 157 -10.77 12.84 -20.06
N GLY A 158 -11.75 12.79 -19.15
CA GLY A 158 -13.18 12.94 -19.43
C GLY A 158 -13.88 11.67 -19.96
N GLN A 159 -13.15 10.59 -20.20
CA GLN A 159 -13.73 9.29 -20.56
C GLN A 159 -13.99 8.45 -19.31
N GLU A 160 -15.14 7.78 -19.24
CA GLU A 160 -15.49 6.94 -18.10
C GLU A 160 -14.47 5.81 -17.94
N LEU A 161 -14.06 5.57 -16.70
CA LEU A 161 -13.05 4.59 -16.32
C LEU A 161 -13.63 3.61 -15.30
N ASP A 162 -13.44 2.32 -15.58
CA ASP A 162 -13.80 1.26 -14.66
C ASP A 162 -12.84 1.18 -13.47
N TYR A 163 -13.36 0.75 -12.34
CA TYR A 163 -12.59 0.50 -11.13
C TYR A 163 -13.15 -0.69 -10.35
N ALA A 164 -12.30 -1.33 -9.56
CA ALA A 164 -12.73 -2.31 -8.57
C ALA A 164 -12.94 -1.64 -7.22
N LEU A 165 -13.91 -2.13 -6.44
CA LEU A 165 -14.09 -1.70 -5.05
C LEU A 165 -13.39 -2.69 -4.13
N ARG A 166 -12.44 -2.19 -3.34
CA ARG A 166 -11.85 -2.95 -2.22
C ARG A 166 -12.80 -2.99 -1.03
N SER A 167 -13.40 -1.84 -0.73
CA SER A 167 -14.47 -1.61 0.24
C SER A 167 -15.24 -0.38 -0.21
N ASP A 168 -16.35 -0.08 0.46
CA ASP A 168 -17.10 1.13 0.16
C ASP A 168 -16.19 2.35 0.24
N GLY A 169 -16.20 3.17 -0.80
CA GLY A 169 -15.33 4.34 -0.95
C GLY A 169 -13.88 4.09 -1.37
N CYS A 170 -13.36 2.87 -1.23
CA CYS A 170 -11.98 2.53 -1.64
C CYS A 170 -11.94 1.92 -3.04
N MET A 171 -11.51 2.70 -4.02
CA MET A 171 -11.48 2.35 -5.44
C MET A 171 -10.07 1.96 -5.87
N GLU A 172 -9.95 0.78 -6.48
CA GLU A 172 -8.72 0.29 -7.10
C GLU A 172 -8.80 0.47 -8.61
N ILE A 173 -7.82 1.16 -9.18
CA ILE A 173 -7.79 1.59 -10.56
C ILE A 173 -6.53 1.03 -11.20
N THR A 174 -6.68 0.19 -12.22
CA THR A 174 -5.53 -0.35 -12.98
C THR A 174 -5.53 0.27 -14.37
N LEU A 175 -4.39 0.79 -14.79
CA LEU A 175 -4.19 1.39 -16.10
C LEU A 175 -3.13 0.62 -16.88
N PRO A 176 -3.29 0.50 -18.22
CA PRO A 176 -2.23 -0.05 -19.06
C PRO A 176 -1.01 0.87 -19.07
N GLY A 177 0.19 0.30 -19.11
CA GLY A 177 1.45 1.04 -19.12
C GLY A 177 1.66 1.95 -20.35
N THR A 178 0.80 1.85 -21.35
CA THR A 178 0.75 2.76 -22.50
C THR A 178 0.13 4.14 -22.17
N VAL A 179 -0.65 4.24 -21.09
CA VAL A 179 -1.17 5.51 -20.57
C VAL A 179 -0.05 6.21 -19.80
N ARG A 180 0.58 7.20 -20.40
CA ARG A 180 1.76 7.86 -19.82
C ARG A 180 1.45 9.09 -18.98
N SER A 181 0.27 9.65 -19.12
CA SER A 181 -0.20 10.80 -18.33
C SER A 181 -1.71 10.92 -18.47
N GLY A 182 -2.33 11.69 -17.60
CA GLY A 182 -3.76 11.97 -17.69
C GLY A 182 -4.29 12.76 -16.50
N VAL A 183 -5.55 13.09 -16.58
CA VAL A 183 -6.32 13.72 -15.51
C VAL A 183 -7.37 12.73 -15.03
N LEU A 184 -7.15 12.17 -13.85
CA LEU A 184 -8.10 11.31 -13.16
C LEU A 184 -9.07 12.19 -12.38
N LYS A 185 -10.38 11.99 -12.58
CA LYS A 185 -11.41 12.69 -11.80
C LYS A 185 -12.43 11.71 -11.23
N ALA A 186 -12.82 11.96 -9.98
CA ALA A 186 -13.92 11.28 -9.34
C ALA A 186 -14.93 12.29 -8.82
N GLU A 187 -16.20 12.07 -9.15
CA GLU A 187 -17.32 12.92 -8.75
C GLU A 187 -18.46 12.03 -8.25
N MET A 188 -19.24 12.54 -7.29
CA MET A 188 -20.44 11.83 -6.81
C MET A 188 -21.44 11.64 -7.96
N LYS A 189 -22.09 10.46 -7.97
CA LYS A 189 -23.23 10.16 -8.86
C LYS A 189 -24.52 10.75 -8.34
#